data_3593e76857c8b148fe91b27cca5d1a8b
#
_entry.id   3593e76857c8b148fe91b27cca5d1a8b
#
_cell.length_a   1.000
_cell.length_b   1.000
_cell.length_c   1.000
_cell.angle_alpha   90.00
_cell.angle_beta   90.00
_cell.angle_gamma   90.00
#
_symmetry.space_group_name_H-M   'P 1'
#
loop_
_entity.id
_entity.type
_entity.pdbx_description
1 polymer ?
#
loop_
_entity_poly.entity_id
_entity_poly.type
_entity_poly.pdbx_seq_one_letter_code
_entity_poly.pdbx_strand_id
1 'polypeptide(L)'
;MNKASGGDGIPVELFQILKDDAVKVLHSICQQIWKIQQWPQDWKRSVFIPIPEKSNAKECSNYHIIALISHASKVMLKILQARLQQYVNHELPDVQAVFRKCRGTRDQIAIICWVVEKAREFHKNIYFFFIDYAKAFACVDHKKLWKILKEMEIPDHLTCLLRKLYAGQEATVRTRYGTTDWFQIGKGVHQGCILSPCLLQSTS
;
A
#
# COMPACT_ATOMS: atom_id res chain seq x y z
N MET A 1 23.87 -4.90 4.30
CA MET A 1 22.61 -4.97 5.06
C MET A 1 21.71 -5.98 4.37
N ASN A 2 21.48 -7.12 4.98
CA ASN A 2 20.61 -8.16 4.39
C ASN A 2 19.14 -7.72 4.50
N LYS A 3 18.55 -7.31 3.39
CA LYS A 3 17.10 -7.04 3.34
C LYS A 3 16.36 -8.37 3.12
N ALA A 4 15.21 -8.53 3.78
CA ALA A 4 14.37 -9.71 3.61
C ALA A 4 13.93 -9.85 2.15
N SER A 5 14.07 -11.06 1.58
CA SER A 5 13.55 -11.41 0.26
C SER A 5 12.03 -11.52 0.27
N GLY A 6 11.40 -11.29 -0.87
CA GLY A 6 9.98 -11.55 -1.08
C GLY A 6 9.66 -13.04 -1.22
N GLY A 7 8.44 -13.34 -1.67
CA GLY A 7 7.98 -14.71 -1.91
C GLY A 7 8.74 -15.47 -3.00
N ASP A 8 9.46 -14.75 -3.86
CA ASP A 8 10.33 -15.28 -4.92
C ASP A 8 11.73 -15.68 -4.43
N GLY A 9 12.07 -15.37 -3.17
CA GLY A 9 13.37 -15.66 -2.58
C GLY A 9 14.54 -14.86 -3.14
N ILE A 10 14.31 -13.93 -4.08
CA ILE A 10 15.37 -13.15 -4.74
C ILE A 10 15.81 -12.00 -3.81
N PRO A 11 17.09 -11.99 -3.37
CA PRO A 11 17.61 -10.91 -2.54
C PRO A 11 17.85 -9.64 -3.36
N VAL A 12 17.71 -8.47 -2.72
CA VAL A 12 17.92 -7.17 -3.38
C VAL A 12 19.36 -6.98 -3.84
N GLU A 13 20.30 -7.62 -3.18
CA GLU A 13 21.74 -7.58 -3.49
C GLU A 13 22.04 -8.09 -4.91
N LEU A 14 21.22 -9.03 -5.42
CA LEU A 14 21.36 -9.53 -6.79
C LEU A 14 21.17 -8.40 -7.82
N PHE A 15 20.19 -7.52 -7.61
CA PHE A 15 19.97 -6.36 -8.48
C PHE A 15 21.12 -5.35 -8.42
N GLN A 16 21.78 -5.23 -7.26
CA GLN A 16 22.95 -4.37 -7.09
C GLN A 16 24.18 -4.91 -7.81
N ILE A 17 24.34 -6.23 -7.87
CA ILE A 17 25.45 -6.90 -8.58
C ILE A 17 25.24 -6.79 -10.09
N LEU A 18 24.05 -7.06 -10.59
CA LEU A 18 23.73 -7.10 -12.02
C LEU A 18 23.59 -5.70 -12.66
N LYS A 19 23.43 -4.63 -11.87
CA LYS A 19 23.36 -3.22 -12.31
C LYS A 19 22.53 -3.03 -13.59
N ASP A 20 23.18 -2.66 -14.69
CA ASP A 20 22.53 -2.30 -15.96
C ASP A 20 21.79 -3.48 -16.60
N ASP A 21 22.28 -4.71 -16.45
CA ASP A 21 21.58 -5.88 -16.99
C ASP A 21 20.29 -6.17 -16.22
N ALA A 22 20.29 -5.99 -14.90
CA ALA A 22 19.04 -6.06 -14.12
C ALA A 22 18.04 -4.99 -14.58
N VAL A 23 18.49 -3.78 -14.87
CA VAL A 23 17.61 -2.69 -15.37
C VAL A 23 16.99 -3.06 -16.71
N LYS A 24 17.80 -3.59 -17.67
CA LYS A 24 17.30 -4.02 -18.99
C LYS A 24 16.23 -5.11 -18.87
N VAL A 25 16.51 -6.14 -18.07
CA VAL A 25 15.56 -7.24 -17.83
C VAL A 25 14.28 -6.75 -17.18
N LEU A 26 14.38 -5.98 -16.09
CA LEU A 26 13.21 -5.41 -15.41
C LEU A 26 12.41 -4.49 -16.33
N HIS A 27 13.06 -3.67 -17.14
CA HIS A 27 12.40 -2.81 -18.12
C HIS A 27 11.60 -3.64 -19.12
N SER A 28 12.20 -4.70 -19.69
CA SER A 28 11.52 -5.60 -20.62
C SER A 28 10.29 -6.26 -19.98
N ILE A 29 10.42 -6.78 -18.75
CA ILE A 29 9.30 -7.38 -18.01
C ILE A 29 8.19 -6.34 -17.76
N CYS A 30 8.54 -5.14 -17.29
CA CYS A 30 7.57 -4.07 -17.04
C CYS A 30 6.83 -3.66 -18.33
N GLN A 31 7.53 -3.59 -19.46
CA GLN A 31 6.91 -3.34 -20.76
C GLN A 31 5.95 -4.45 -21.18
N GLN A 32 6.30 -5.72 -20.96
CA GLN A 32 5.41 -6.84 -21.24
C GLN A 32 4.16 -6.80 -20.37
N ILE A 33 4.30 -6.60 -19.05
CA ILE A 33 3.17 -6.46 -18.14
C ILE A 33 2.26 -5.31 -18.59
N TRP A 34 2.85 -4.18 -18.97
CA TRP A 34 2.10 -3.02 -19.47
C TRP A 34 1.30 -3.33 -20.74
N LYS A 35 1.89 -4.02 -21.70
CA LYS A 35 1.25 -4.36 -22.99
C LYS A 35 0.21 -5.46 -22.84
N ILE A 36 0.58 -6.58 -22.21
CA ILE A 36 -0.24 -7.79 -22.13
C ILE A 36 -1.22 -7.73 -20.96
N GLN A 37 -0.98 -6.86 -20.01
CA GLN A 37 -1.75 -6.74 -18.76
C GLN A 37 -1.81 -8.04 -17.96
N GLN A 38 -0.77 -8.83 -17.98
CA GLN A 38 -0.64 -10.04 -17.17
C GLN A 38 0.53 -9.91 -16.21
N TRP A 39 0.32 -10.30 -14.97
CA TRP A 39 1.32 -10.29 -13.93
C TRP A 39 1.94 -11.68 -13.78
N PRO A 40 3.27 -11.78 -13.58
CA PRO A 40 3.89 -13.03 -13.16
C PRO A 40 3.26 -13.53 -11.85
N GLN A 41 3.01 -14.82 -11.72
CA GLN A 41 2.34 -15.38 -10.53
C GLN A 41 3.15 -15.11 -9.25
N ASP A 42 4.48 -15.18 -9.32
CA ASP A 42 5.35 -14.90 -8.17
C ASP A 42 5.25 -13.43 -7.69
N TRP A 43 4.85 -12.50 -8.57
CA TRP A 43 4.63 -11.11 -8.18
C TRP A 43 3.29 -10.87 -7.47
N LYS A 44 2.38 -11.84 -7.52
CA LYS A 44 1.12 -11.86 -6.78
C LYS A 44 1.24 -12.56 -5.43
N ARG A 45 2.37 -13.18 -5.14
CA ARG A 45 2.65 -13.89 -3.89
C ARG A 45 3.31 -12.99 -2.87
N SER A 46 2.85 -13.10 -1.62
CA SER A 46 3.37 -12.31 -0.50
C SER A 46 3.68 -13.19 0.69
N VAL A 47 4.76 -12.89 1.39
CA VAL A 47 5.05 -13.50 2.68
C VAL A 47 4.64 -12.52 3.78
N PHE A 48 3.68 -12.92 4.60
CA PHE A 48 3.19 -12.12 5.72
C PHE A 48 4.02 -12.39 6.97
N ILE A 49 4.51 -11.32 7.57
CA ILE A 49 5.24 -11.34 8.83
C ILE A 49 4.33 -10.71 9.89
N PRO A 50 3.82 -11.50 10.86
CA PRO A 50 3.03 -10.96 11.96
C PRO A 50 3.96 -10.31 13.00
N ILE A 51 3.69 -9.04 13.31
CA ILE A 51 4.39 -8.28 14.34
C ILE A 51 3.40 -8.04 15.48
N PRO A 52 3.71 -8.44 16.73
CA PRO A 52 2.82 -8.20 17.85
C PRO A 52 2.71 -6.70 18.15
N GLU A 53 1.49 -6.18 18.26
CA GLU A 53 1.22 -4.79 18.66
C GLU A 53 1.26 -4.61 20.18
N LYS A 54 1.01 -5.69 20.94
CA LYS A 54 1.00 -5.69 22.40
C LYS A 54 1.86 -6.82 22.95
N SER A 55 2.37 -6.64 24.16
CA SER A 55 3.23 -7.62 24.83
C SER A 55 2.59 -8.99 25.04
N ASN A 56 1.25 -9.07 25.09
CA ASN A 56 0.50 -10.32 25.24
C ASN A 56 -0.41 -10.57 24.05
N ALA A 57 0.20 -10.86 22.90
CA ALA A 57 -0.51 -11.10 21.64
C ALA A 57 -0.96 -12.56 21.54
N LYS A 58 -2.03 -12.93 22.28
CA LYS A 58 -2.65 -14.27 22.20
C LYS A 58 -3.61 -14.41 21.00
N GLU A 59 -4.20 -13.30 20.53
CA GLU A 59 -5.18 -13.28 19.47
C GLU A 59 -4.60 -12.72 18.17
N CYS A 60 -5.03 -13.24 17.03
CA CYS A 60 -4.62 -12.75 15.71
C CYS A 60 -4.93 -11.26 15.50
N SER A 61 -5.95 -10.73 16.19
CA SER A 61 -6.32 -9.31 16.19
C SER A 61 -5.21 -8.40 16.74
N ASN A 62 -4.35 -8.90 17.60
CA ASN A 62 -3.27 -8.16 18.25
C ASN A 62 -1.96 -8.15 17.44
N TYR A 63 -2.01 -8.61 16.18
CA TYR A 63 -0.86 -8.59 15.29
C TYR A 63 -1.06 -7.60 14.16
N HIS A 64 0.02 -6.90 13.87
CA HIS A 64 0.21 -6.10 12.68
C HIS A 64 0.90 -6.93 11.62
N ILE A 65 0.38 -6.94 10.39
CA ILE A 65 0.93 -7.77 9.32
C ILE A 65 1.71 -6.91 8.34
N ILE A 66 2.99 -7.22 8.15
CA ILE A 66 3.81 -6.64 7.09
C ILE A 66 3.93 -7.64 5.95
N ALA A 67 3.62 -7.19 4.72
CA ALA A 67 3.75 -7.99 3.52
C ALA A 67 5.15 -7.83 2.90
N LEU A 68 5.87 -8.93 2.77
CA LEU A 68 7.09 -9.02 1.97
C LEU A 68 6.72 -9.46 0.56
N ILE A 69 6.92 -8.57 -0.40
CA ILE A 69 6.69 -8.79 -1.82
C ILE A 69 8.00 -8.81 -2.59
N SER A 70 8.01 -9.40 -3.78
CA SER A 70 9.15 -9.45 -4.69
C SER A 70 9.80 -8.07 -4.88
N HIS A 71 11.12 -8.01 -4.86
CA HIS A 71 11.85 -6.76 -5.14
C HIS A 71 11.66 -6.30 -6.58
N ALA A 72 11.56 -7.23 -7.54
CA ALA A 72 11.26 -6.93 -8.93
C ALA A 72 9.87 -6.31 -9.09
N SER A 73 8.85 -6.86 -8.41
CA SER A 73 7.48 -6.32 -8.45
C SER A 73 7.41 -4.88 -7.93
N LYS A 74 8.22 -4.53 -6.91
CA LYS A 74 8.27 -3.16 -6.35
C LYS A 74 8.62 -2.11 -7.41
N VAL A 75 9.41 -2.45 -8.43
CA VAL A 75 9.74 -1.54 -9.53
C VAL A 75 8.48 -1.19 -10.33
N MET A 76 7.73 -2.20 -10.76
CA MET A 76 6.47 -1.98 -11.49
C MET A 76 5.43 -1.25 -10.64
N LEU A 77 5.31 -1.62 -9.35
CA LEU A 77 4.40 -0.95 -8.41
C LEU A 77 4.76 0.52 -8.22
N LYS A 78 6.06 0.88 -8.24
CA LYS A 78 6.52 2.26 -8.18
C LYS A 78 6.13 3.05 -9.44
N ILE A 79 6.22 2.42 -10.61
CA ILE A 79 5.77 3.02 -11.88
C ILE A 79 4.26 3.27 -11.84
N LEU A 80 3.47 2.28 -11.39
CA LEU A 80 2.03 2.43 -11.25
C LEU A 80 1.65 3.51 -10.23
N GLN A 81 2.32 3.53 -9.07
CA GLN A 81 2.11 4.57 -8.06
C GLN A 81 2.34 5.97 -8.64
N ALA A 82 3.45 6.18 -9.34
CA ALA A 82 3.76 7.49 -9.91
C ALA A 82 2.70 7.96 -10.92
N ARG A 83 2.13 7.03 -11.69
CA ARG A 83 1.05 7.33 -12.64
C ARG A 83 -0.30 7.58 -11.96
N LEU A 84 -0.66 6.76 -10.97
CA LEU A 84 -1.90 6.93 -10.21
C LEU A 84 -1.90 8.21 -9.38
N GLN A 85 -0.75 8.56 -8.79
CA GLN A 85 -0.63 9.72 -7.92
C GLN A 85 -1.02 11.03 -8.62
N GLN A 86 -0.85 11.12 -9.94
CA GLN A 86 -1.25 12.30 -10.71
C GLN A 86 -2.77 12.50 -10.66
N TYR A 87 -3.54 11.43 -10.84
CA TYR A 87 -5.01 11.47 -10.75
C TYR A 87 -5.50 11.66 -9.33
N VAL A 88 -4.98 10.85 -8.40
CA VAL A 88 -5.37 10.89 -6.99
C VAL A 88 -5.12 12.26 -6.37
N ASN A 89 -3.98 12.89 -6.65
CA ASN A 89 -3.69 14.23 -6.12
C ASN A 89 -4.64 15.31 -6.61
N HIS A 90 -5.20 15.15 -7.81
CA HIS A 90 -6.15 16.11 -8.39
C HIS A 90 -7.52 16.00 -7.70
N GLU A 91 -7.95 14.79 -7.39
CA GLU A 91 -9.28 14.52 -6.83
C GLU A 91 -9.35 14.63 -5.30
N LEU A 92 -8.20 14.56 -4.61
CA LEU A 92 -8.19 14.61 -3.15
C LEU A 92 -8.47 16.03 -2.62
N PRO A 93 -9.41 16.16 -1.67
CA PRO A 93 -9.69 17.44 -1.02
C PRO A 93 -8.43 18.02 -0.35
N ASP A 94 -8.35 19.34 -0.27
CA ASP A 94 -7.20 20.01 0.35
C ASP A 94 -7.03 19.70 1.85
N VAL A 95 -8.10 19.34 2.52
CA VAL A 95 -8.07 18.98 3.94
C VAL A 95 -7.42 17.62 4.21
N GLN A 96 -7.35 16.74 3.21
CA GLN A 96 -6.72 15.44 3.38
C GLN A 96 -5.21 15.55 3.36
N ALA A 97 -4.56 15.08 4.41
CA ALA A 97 -3.11 15.17 4.58
C ALA A 97 -2.39 13.82 4.56
N VAL A 98 -3.11 12.71 4.80
CA VAL A 98 -2.53 11.37 4.94
C VAL A 98 -1.81 10.95 3.66
N PHE A 99 -0.54 10.54 3.78
CA PHE A 99 0.35 10.13 2.68
C PHE A 99 0.54 11.16 1.54
N ARG A 100 0.15 12.44 1.75
CA ARG A 100 0.43 13.51 0.77
C ARG A 100 1.83 14.08 0.95
N LYS A 101 2.48 14.35 -0.19
CA LYS A 101 3.78 15.03 -0.20
C LYS A 101 3.63 16.44 0.41
N CYS A 102 4.59 16.83 1.24
CA CYS A 102 4.63 18.13 1.93
C CYS A 102 3.47 18.35 2.93
N ARG A 103 2.80 17.29 3.40
CA ARG A 103 1.80 17.37 4.47
C ARG A 103 2.14 16.36 5.56
N GLY A 104 2.86 16.84 6.57
CA GLY A 104 3.30 16.01 7.70
C GLY A 104 2.34 16.02 8.88
N THR A 105 2.51 15.08 9.78
CA THR A 105 1.76 15.04 11.05
C THR A 105 1.96 16.32 11.88
N ARG A 106 3.13 16.93 11.81
CA ARG A 106 3.42 18.19 12.52
C ARG A 106 2.55 19.34 12.01
N ASP A 107 2.32 19.42 10.70
CA ASP A 107 1.47 20.45 10.10
C ASP A 107 0.02 20.30 10.58
N GLN A 108 -0.47 19.05 10.67
CA GLN A 108 -1.82 18.77 11.14
C GLN A 108 -1.98 19.09 12.62
N ILE A 109 -0.98 18.79 13.46
CA ILE A 109 -0.95 19.19 14.87
C ILE A 109 -0.97 20.72 15.00
N ALA A 110 -0.16 21.43 14.21
CA ALA A 110 -0.13 22.89 14.23
C ALA A 110 -1.49 23.49 13.85
N ILE A 111 -2.19 22.94 12.87
CA ILE A 111 -3.54 23.38 12.50
C ILE A 111 -4.52 23.20 13.67
N ILE A 112 -4.50 22.06 14.36
CA ILE A 112 -5.34 21.80 15.52
C ILE A 112 -5.02 22.78 16.65
N CYS A 113 -3.74 23.00 16.95
CA CYS A 113 -3.31 23.98 17.96
C CYS A 113 -3.80 25.38 17.61
N TRP A 114 -3.66 25.79 16.36
CA TRP A 114 -4.13 27.10 15.90
C TRP A 114 -5.67 27.25 16.02
N VAL A 115 -6.44 26.22 15.69
CA VAL A 115 -7.91 26.20 15.87
C VAL A 115 -8.27 26.35 17.35
N VAL A 116 -7.56 25.67 18.26
CA VAL A 116 -7.77 25.77 19.70
C VAL A 116 -7.47 27.17 20.22
N GLU A 117 -6.36 27.79 19.77
CA GLU A 117 -5.97 29.14 20.14
C GLU A 117 -7.02 30.16 19.67
N LYS A 118 -7.48 30.04 18.43
CA LYS A 118 -8.53 30.92 17.88
C LYS A 118 -9.87 30.76 18.64
N ALA A 119 -10.26 29.56 18.97
CA ALA A 119 -11.45 29.32 19.77
C ALA A 119 -11.38 29.98 21.14
N ARG A 120 -10.21 29.95 21.80
CA ARG A 120 -9.96 30.66 23.07
C ARG A 120 -10.02 32.17 22.92
N GLU A 121 -9.41 32.72 21.88
CA GLU A 121 -9.41 34.15 21.57
C GLU A 121 -10.86 34.68 21.40
N PHE A 122 -11.70 33.93 20.72
CA PHE A 122 -13.10 34.31 20.47
C PHE A 122 -14.10 33.77 21.50
N HIS A 123 -13.63 33.17 22.60
CA HIS A 123 -14.48 32.55 23.64
C HIS A 123 -15.53 31.56 23.06
N LYS A 124 -15.12 30.78 22.05
CA LYS A 124 -15.98 29.77 21.40
C LYS A 124 -15.64 28.37 21.91
N ASN A 125 -16.67 27.61 22.25
CA ASN A 125 -16.51 26.19 22.53
C ASN A 125 -16.29 25.42 21.22
N ILE A 126 -15.29 24.54 21.20
CA ILE A 126 -15.06 23.60 20.10
C ILE A 126 -15.04 22.19 20.64
N TYR A 127 -15.49 21.26 19.81
CA TYR A 127 -15.53 19.85 20.12
C TYR A 127 -14.77 19.10 19.04
N PHE A 128 -13.86 18.21 19.45
CA PHE A 128 -13.12 17.35 18.55
C PHE A 128 -13.65 15.94 18.62
N PHE A 129 -13.88 15.33 17.47
CA PHE A 129 -14.23 13.93 17.37
C PHE A 129 -13.16 13.21 16.55
N PHE A 130 -12.50 12.22 17.16
CA PHE A 130 -11.43 11.45 16.51
C PHE A 130 -11.96 10.06 16.17
N ILE A 131 -11.78 9.66 14.91
CA ILE A 131 -12.15 8.33 14.43
C ILE A 131 -10.85 7.60 14.05
N ASP A 132 -10.58 6.48 14.71
CA ASP A 132 -9.48 5.59 14.38
C ASP A 132 -9.98 4.33 13.68
N TYR A 133 -9.46 4.09 12.48
CA TYR A 133 -9.84 2.91 11.69
C TYR A 133 -8.97 1.71 12.04
N ALA A 134 -9.54 0.73 12.72
CA ALA A 134 -8.86 -0.54 12.96
C ALA A 134 -8.54 -1.24 11.64
N LYS A 135 -7.25 -1.51 11.39
CA LYS A 135 -6.76 -2.28 10.23
C LYS A 135 -7.23 -1.74 8.86
N ALA A 136 -7.19 -0.41 8.66
CA ALA A 136 -7.69 0.26 7.46
C ALA A 136 -7.23 -0.41 6.14
N PHE A 137 -5.96 -0.77 6.01
CA PHE A 137 -5.43 -1.45 4.81
C PHE A 137 -6.08 -2.81 4.55
N ALA A 138 -6.36 -3.59 5.60
CA ALA A 138 -6.96 -4.92 5.46
C ALA A 138 -8.47 -4.88 5.15
N CYS A 139 -9.12 -3.75 5.40
CA CYS A 139 -10.56 -3.59 5.24
C CYS A 139 -10.99 -3.07 3.87
N VAL A 140 -10.05 -2.69 2.99
CA VAL A 140 -10.37 -2.16 1.66
C VAL A 140 -11.12 -3.20 0.83
N ASP A 141 -12.35 -2.87 0.43
CA ASP A 141 -13.16 -3.69 -0.47
C ASP A 141 -12.73 -3.42 -1.92
N HIS A 142 -12.29 -4.47 -2.61
CA HIS A 142 -11.81 -4.34 -3.99
C HIS A 142 -12.90 -3.85 -4.96
N LYS A 143 -14.17 -4.29 -4.79
CA LYS A 143 -15.26 -3.86 -5.68
C LYS A 143 -15.53 -2.36 -5.55
N LYS A 144 -15.56 -1.86 -4.29
CA LYS A 144 -15.70 -0.43 -4.01
C LYS A 144 -14.51 0.35 -4.54
N LEU A 145 -13.29 -0.15 -4.31
CA LEU A 145 -12.07 0.48 -4.82
C LEU A 145 -12.12 0.69 -6.33
N TRP A 146 -12.49 -0.36 -7.11
CA TRP A 146 -12.56 -0.24 -8.57
C TRP A 146 -13.63 0.75 -9.04
N LYS A 147 -14.74 0.87 -8.31
CA LYS A 147 -15.77 1.87 -8.60
C LYS A 147 -15.23 3.28 -8.41
N ILE A 148 -14.59 3.54 -7.26
CA ILE A 148 -14.00 4.84 -6.93
C ILE A 148 -12.92 5.24 -7.95
N LEU A 149 -12.01 4.32 -8.32
CA LEU A 149 -10.98 4.62 -9.31
C LEU A 149 -11.57 4.98 -10.68
N LYS A 150 -12.72 4.41 -11.03
CA LYS A 150 -13.45 4.77 -12.25
C LYS A 150 -14.11 6.15 -12.13
N GLU A 151 -14.70 6.47 -10.96
CA GLU A 151 -15.28 7.80 -10.68
C GLU A 151 -14.22 8.90 -10.70
N MET A 152 -12.96 8.59 -10.32
CA MET A 152 -11.80 9.48 -10.42
C MET A 152 -11.22 9.58 -11.85
N GLU A 153 -11.92 9.07 -12.86
CA GLU A 153 -11.49 9.08 -14.25
C GLU A 153 -10.11 8.48 -14.52
N ILE A 154 -9.67 7.54 -13.65
CA ILE A 154 -8.42 6.84 -13.87
C ILE A 154 -8.54 5.95 -15.08
N PRO A 155 -7.58 6.01 -16.04
CA PRO A 155 -7.65 5.26 -17.28
C PRO A 155 -7.89 3.77 -17.08
N ASP A 156 -8.78 3.19 -17.88
CA ASP A 156 -9.18 1.79 -17.79
C ASP A 156 -7.99 0.83 -17.85
N HIS A 157 -6.96 1.19 -18.61
CA HIS A 157 -5.73 0.42 -18.69
C HIS A 157 -5.03 0.27 -17.33
N LEU A 158 -4.92 1.35 -16.56
CA LEU A 158 -4.34 1.35 -15.21
C LEU A 158 -5.22 0.56 -14.24
N THR A 159 -6.53 0.82 -14.27
CA THR A 159 -7.50 0.11 -13.42
C THR A 159 -7.51 -1.40 -13.71
N CYS A 160 -7.41 -1.79 -14.99
CA CYS A 160 -7.31 -3.19 -15.37
C CYS A 160 -6.04 -3.86 -14.86
N LEU A 161 -4.88 -3.19 -14.97
CA LEU A 161 -3.61 -3.68 -14.40
C LEU A 161 -3.73 -3.92 -12.89
N LEU A 162 -4.34 -2.98 -12.16
CA LEU A 162 -4.56 -3.12 -10.73
C LEU A 162 -5.50 -4.29 -10.41
N ARG A 163 -6.62 -4.39 -11.09
CA ARG A 163 -7.56 -5.52 -10.92
C ARG A 163 -6.86 -6.86 -11.10
N LYS A 164 -6.05 -6.99 -12.16
CA LYS A 164 -5.31 -8.22 -12.45
C LYS A 164 -4.19 -8.50 -11.45
N LEU A 165 -3.61 -7.47 -10.83
CA LEU A 165 -2.68 -7.62 -9.71
C LEU A 165 -3.36 -8.21 -8.48
N TYR A 166 -4.52 -7.65 -8.11
CA TYR A 166 -5.26 -8.08 -6.91
C TYR A 166 -6.07 -9.36 -7.12
N ALA A 167 -6.37 -9.72 -8.38
CA ALA A 167 -7.05 -10.96 -8.71
C ALA A 167 -6.10 -12.16 -8.55
N GLY A 168 -6.47 -13.10 -7.67
CA GLY A 168 -5.70 -14.32 -7.42
C GLY A 168 -4.37 -14.07 -6.69
N GLN A 169 -4.33 -13.06 -5.82
CA GLN A 169 -3.22 -12.88 -4.90
C GLN A 169 -3.21 -13.99 -3.85
N GLU A 170 -2.00 -14.47 -3.55
CA GLU A 170 -1.76 -15.50 -2.56
C GLU A 170 -0.82 -14.98 -1.48
N ALA A 171 -1.01 -15.44 -0.26
CA ALA A 171 -0.10 -15.19 0.84
C ALA A 171 0.21 -16.45 1.62
N THR A 172 1.34 -16.41 2.30
CA THR A 172 1.73 -17.37 3.34
C THR A 172 2.17 -16.59 4.56
N VAL A 173 1.95 -17.09 5.75
CA VAL A 173 2.40 -16.47 7.00
C VAL A 173 3.68 -17.15 7.46
N ARG A 174 4.73 -16.36 7.66
CA ARG A 174 6.00 -16.83 8.22
C ARG A 174 6.13 -16.41 9.67
N THR A 175 6.31 -17.39 10.53
CA THR A 175 6.56 -17.20 11.96
C THR A 175 7.90 -17.85 12.34
N ARG A 176 8.31 -17.70 13.59
CA ARG A 176 9.47 -18.42 14.15
C ARG A 176 9.29 -19.96 14.18
N TYR A 177 8.06 -20.43 14.05
CA TYR A 177 7.75 -21.87 14.08
C TYR A 177 7.63 -22.51 12.70
N GLY A 178 7.69 -21.71 11.64
CA GLY A 178 7.56 -22.18 10.26
C GLY A 178 6.71 -21.27 9.41
N THR A 179 6.31 -21.78 8.26
CA THR A 179 5.52 -21.09 7.24
C THR A 179 4.24 -21.89 6.98
N THR A 180 3.10 -21.19 6.87
CA THR A 180 1.81 -21.82 6.54
C THR A 180 1.75 -22.23 5.07
N ASP A 181 0.73 -23.00 4.70
CA ASP A 181 0.36 -23.17 3.31
C ASP A 181 -0.08 -21.84 2.67
N TRP A 182 -0.06 -21.80 1.34
CA TRP A 182 -0.52 -20.65 0.57
C TRP A 182 -2.04 -20.55 0.62
N PHE A 183 -2.55 -19.34 0.86
CA PHE A 183 -3.99 -19.04 0.84
C PHE A 183 -4.28 -17.83 -0.01
N GLN A 184 -5.49 -17.75 -0.56
CA GLN A 184 -5.92 -16.64 -1.39
C GLN A 184 -6.36 -15.43 -0.56
N ILE A 185 -6.06 -14.22 -1.07
CA ILE A 185 -6.45 -12.95 -0.48
C ILE A 185 -7.62 -12.38 -1.27
N GLY A 186 -8.79 -12.21 -0.63
CA GLY A 186 -10.00 -11.73 -1.27
C GLY A 186 -10.31 -10.25 -1.04
N LYS A 187 -9.64 -9.57 -0.11
CA LYS A 187 -9.84 -8.16 0.26
C LYS A 187 -8.58 -7.54 0.85
N GLY A 188 -8.61 -6.22 0.97
CA GLY A 188 -7.51 -5.45 1.56
C GLY A 188 -6.43 -5.10 0.56
N VAL A 189 -5.55 -4.19 0.97
CA VAL A 189 -4.32 -3.82 0.27
C VAL A 189 -3.14 -4.07 1.19
N HIS A 190 -2.02 -4.49 0.63
CA HIS A 190 -0.88 -4.95 1.43
C HIS A 190 -0.20 -3.80 2.17
N GLN A 191 -0.19 -3.85 3.49
CA GLN A 191 0.62 -2.94 4.28
C GLN A 191 2.12 -3.21 4.03
N GLY A 192 2.87 -2.13 3.77
CA GLY A 192 4.25 -2.19 3.30
C GLY A 192 4.42 -2.18 1.78
N CYS A 193 3.33 -2.29 1.01
CA CYS A 193 3.38 -2.06 -0.43
C CYS A 193 3.33 -0.56 -0.74
N ILE A 194 4.17 -0.10 -1.65
CA ILE A 194 4.29 1.31 -2.04
C ILE A 194 3.01 1.87 -2.68
N LEU A 195 2.20 1.02 -3.28
CA LEU A 195 0.95 1.37 -3.95
C LEU A 195 -0.21 1.54 -2.96
N SER A 196 -0.20 0.79 -1.85
CA SER A 196 -1.33 0.71 -0.92
C SER A 196 -1.72 2.03 -0.27
N PRO A 197 -0.81 2.95 0.10
CA PRO A 197 -1.17 4.28 0.57
C PRO A 197 -1.99 5.08 -0.44
N CYS A 198 -1.61 5.03 -1.72
CA CYS A 198 -2.32 5.73 -2.80
C CYS A 198 -3.75 5.17 -2.98
N LEU A 199 -3.92 3.84 -2.91
CA LEU A 199 -5.22 3.20 -3.01
C LEU A 199 -6.09 3.45 -1.77
N LEU A 200 -5.51 3.50 -0.58
CA LEU A 200 -6.25 3.83 0.63
C LEU A 200 -6.74 5.28 0.61
N GLN A 201 -5.90 6.22 0.16
CA GLN A 201 -6.31 7.62 -0.02
C GLN A 201 -7.53 7.77 -0.92
N SER A 202 -7.65 6.94 -1.96
CA SER A 202 -8.78 6.99 -2.87
C SER A 202 -10.09 6.51 -2.23
N THR A 203 -10.03 5.76 -1.12
CA THR A 203 -11.21 5.17 -0.46
C THR A 203 -11.65 5.88 0.81
N SER A 204 -10.93 6.91 1.23
CA SER A 204 -11.19 7.67 2.47
C SER A 204 -12.09 8.89 2.28
#